data_b83c30473abc66e5e6eabc38c30f0662
#
_entry.id   b83c30473abc66e5e6eabc38c30f0662
#
_cell.length_a   1.000
_cell.length_b   1.000
_cell.length_c   1.000
_cell.angle_alpha   90.00
_cell.angle_beta   90.00
_cell.angle_gamma   90.00
#
_symmetry.space_group_name_H-M   'P 1'
#
loop_
_entity.id
_entity.type
_entity.pdbx_description
1 polymer ?
#
loop_
_entity_poly.entity_id
_entity_poly.type
_entity_poly.pdbx_seq_one_letter_code
_entity_poly.pdbx_strand_id
1 'polypeptide(L)'
;MIKYCLIYLFILISVSFGKISLDSLEGNYCFPNCKKSNSVLMINSDSTFNFKTMLHGGFSKAGTLQILKNNKVELKTIKIYSRKKSYQLPPKQIISILSNNKLKIGESVFIKKMN
;
A
#
# COMPACT_ATOMS: atom_id res chain seq x y z
N MET A 1 -16.58 -27.40 -28.95
CA MET A 1 -16.12 -26.01 -29.19
C MET A 1 -16.67 -25.00 -28.20
N ILE A 2 -17.94 -25.13 -27.79
CA ILE A 2 -18.51 -24.22 -26.78
C ILE A 2 -17.80 -24.33 -25.43
N LYS A 3 -17.29 -25.52 -25.09
CA LYS A 3 -16.53 -25.76 -23.85
C LYS A 3 -15.25 -24.93 -23.76
N TYR A 4 -14.57 -24.70 -24.87
CA TYR A 4 -13.32 -23.95 -24.88
C TYR A 4 -13.52 -22.45 -24.75
N CYS A 5 -14.61 -21.93 -25.32
CA CYS A 5 -14.95 -20.51 -25.17
C CYS A 5 -15.30 -20.15 -23.74
N LEU A 6 -15.99 -21.04 -23.02
CA LEU A 6 -16.33 -20.82 -21.61
C LEU A 6 -15.11 -20.82 -20.71
N ILE A 7 -14.15 -21.73 -20.96
CA ILE A 7 -12.90 -21.79 -20.20
C ILE A 7 -12.07 -20.54 -20.47
N TYR A 8 -12.02 -20.05 -21.69
CA TYR A 8 -11.31 -18.84 -22.06
C TYR A 8 -11.90 -17.60 -21.38
N LEU A 9 -13.22 -17.51 -21.35
CA LEU A 9 -13.92 -16.42 -20.68
C LEU A 9 -13.64 -16.42 -19.17
N PHE A 10 -13.60 -17.61 -18.56
CA PHE A 10 -13.32 -17.78 -17.15
C PHE A 10 -11.90 -17.34 -16.78
N ILE A 11 -10.93 -17.69 -17.63
CA ILE A 11 -9.52 -17.28 -17.42
C ILE A 11 -9.38 -15.76 -17.57
N LEU A 12 -10.04 -15.15 -18.53
CA LEU A 12 -10.01 -13.69 -18.71
C LEU A 12 -10.63 -12.96 -17.53
N ILE A 13 -11.72 -13.45 -16.99
CA ILE A 13 -12.35 -12.87 -15.81
C ILE A 13 -11.44 -12.99 -14.59
N SER A 14 -10.82 -14.15 -14.39
CA SER A 14 -9.88 -14.37 -13.27
C SER A 14 -8.67 -13.41 -13.34
N VAL A 15 -8.13 -13.17 -14.53
CA VAL A 15 -7.02 -12.25 -14.74
C VAL A 15 -7.47 -10.81 -14.46
N SER A 16 -8.70 -10.43 -14.84
CA SER A 16 -9.23 -9.09 -14.59
C SER A 16 -9.38 -8.79 -13.09
N PHE A 17 -9.82 -9.78 -12.31
CA PHE A 17 -10.01 -9.59 -10.87
C PHE A 17 -8.70 -9.63 -10.08
N GLY A 18 -7.63 -10.19 -10.63
CA GLY A 18 -6.35 -10.33 -9.95
C GLY A 18 -5.43 -9.11 -10.05
N LYS A 19 -5.78 -8.11 -10.85
CA LYS A 19 -4.92 -6.92 -11.05
C LYS A 19 -5.51 -5.72 -10.34
N ILE A 20 -4.84 -5.30 -9.26
CA ILE A 20 -5.10 -4.01 -8.64
C ILE A 20 -4.21 -3.00 -9.34
N SER A 21 -4.81 -1.94 -9.88
CA SER A 21 -4.07 -0.89 -10.58
C SER A 21 -3.50 0.11 -9.58
N LEU A 22 -2.40 0.75 -9.94
CA LEU A 22 -1.81 1.81 -9.13
C LEU A 22 -2.80 2.97 -8.94
N ASP A 23 -3.60 3.27 -9.96
CA ASP A 23 -4.61 4.34 -9.89
C ASP A 23 -5.64 4.08 -8.79
N SER A 24 -6.03 2.82 -8.58
CA SER A 24 -6.97 2.49 -7.51
C SER A 24 -6.35 2.53 -6.13
N LEU A 25 -5.01 2.39 -6.03
CA LEU A 25 -4.29 2.47 -4.76
C LEU A 25 -3.89 3.88 -4.39
N GLU A 26 -3.80 4.79 -5.34
CA GLU A 26 -3.37 6.17 -5.09
C GLU A 26 -4.24 6.80 -4.01
N GLY A 27 -3.61 7.49 -3.07
CA GLY A 27 -4.31 8.22 -2.02
C GLY A 27 -3.57 8.25 -0.71
N ASN A 28 -4.21 8.83 0.29
CA ASN A 28 -3.70 8.95 1.65
C ASN A 28 -4.41 7.94 2.54
N TYR A 29 -3.63 7.10 3.21
CA TYR A 29 -4.13 6.08 4.13
C TYR A 29 -3.71 6.46 5.53
N CYS A 30 -4.67 6.49 6.45
CA CYS A 30 -4.49 7.02 7.80
C CYS A 30 -4.68 5.94 8.85
N PHE A 31 -3.92 6.02 9.95
CA PHE A 31 -4.06 5.12 11.09
C PHE A 31 -4.05 5.94 12.39
N PRO A 32 -4.93 5.66 13.34
CA PRO A 32 -6.04 4.70 13.29
C PRO A 32 -7.20 5.13 12.40
N ASN A 33 -7.35 6.42 12.13
CA ASN A 33 -8.34 6.94 11.19
C ASN A 33 -7.87 8.32 10.72
N CYS A 34 -8.54 8.90 9.73
CA CYS A 34 -8.10 10.16 9.14
C CYS A 34 -8.51 11.41 9.94
N LYS A 35 -9.39 11.27 10.92
CA LYS A 35 -9.72 12.38 11.83
C LYS A 35 -8.69 12.54 12.93
N LYS A 36 -8.14 11.43 13.44
CA LYS A 36 -7.10 11.40 14.46
C LYS A 36 -5.99 10.44 14.00
N SER A 37 -5.19 10.88 13.05
CA SER A 37 -4.14 10.03 12.50
C SER A 37 -2.85 10.17 13.29
N ASN A 38 -2.27 9.03 13.66
CA ASN A 38 -0.91 8.92 14.18
C ASN A 38 0.08 8.69 13.06
N SER A 39 -0.38 8.07 11.98
CA SER A 39 0.44 7.68 10.86
C SER A 39 -0.32 7.86 9.56
N VAL A 40 0.37 8.28 8.52
CA VAL A 40 -0.21 8.47 7.19
C VAL A 40 0.74 7.86 6.16
N LEU A 41 0.19 7.01 5.30
CA LEU A 41 0.88 6.49 4.13
C LEU A 41 0.27 7.13 2.89
N MET A 42 1.09 7.84 2.13
CA MET A 42 0.67 8.43 0.86
C MET A 42 1.19 7.58 -0.29
N ILE A 43 0.29 7.08 -1.12
CA ILE A 43 0.65 6.37 -2.35
C ILE A 43 0.41 7.31 -3.52
N ASN A 44 1.46 7.55 -4.31
CA ASN A 44 1.44 8.48 -5.43
C ASN A 44 1.28 7.72 -6.75
N SER A 45 0.77 8.41 -7.76
CA SER A 45 0.52 7.83 -9.09
C SER A 45 1.81 7.47 -9.85
N ASP A 46 2.96 7.99 -9.43
CA ASP A 46 4.26 7.73 -10.06
C ASP A 46 5.01 6.54 -9.45
N SER A 47 4.32 5.66 -8.74
CA SER A 47 4.91 4.49 -8.05
C SER A 47 5.86 4.87 -6.93
N THR A 48 5.64 6.03 -6.29
CA THR A 48 6.37 6.42 -5.09
C THR A 48 5.43 6.46 -3.89
N PHE A 49 6.01 6.42 -2.70
CA PHE A 49 5.25 6.55 -1.46
C PHE A 49 5.95 7.49 -0.49
N ASN A 50 5.16 8.07 0.40
CA ASN A 50 5.64 8.80 1.56
C ASN A 50 4.91 8.26 2.79
N PHE A 51 5.66 7.97 3.85
CA PHE A 51 5.10 7.50 5.10
C PHE A 51 5.55 8.44 6.22
N LYS A 52 4.60 8.87 7.03
CA LYS A 52 4.87 9.73 8.17
C LYS A 52 4.17 9.17 9.39
N THR A 53 4.88 9.08 10.51
CA THR A 53 4.30 8.64 11.77
C THR A 53 4.74 9.56 12.91
N MET A 54 3.83 9.75 13.88
CA MET A 54 4.14 10.44 15.13
C MET A 54 4.58 9.46 16.21
N LEU A 55 4.44 8.15 15.96
CA LEU A 55 4.85 7.12 16.91
C LEU A 55 6.37 7.03 17.00
N HIS A 56 6.87 6.53 18.13
CA HIS A 56 8.30 6.31 18.37
C HIS A 56 9.16 7.56 18.20
N GLY A 57 8.62 8.74 18.58
CA GLY A 57 9.35 10.00 18.48
C GLY A 57 9.22 10.71 17.15
N GLY A 58 8.47 10.13 16.22
CA GLY A 58 8.22 10.72 14.92
C GLY A 58 9.31 10.44 13.90
N PHE A 59 8.91 9.90 12.76
CA PHE A 59 9.82 9.77 11.61
C PHE A 59 8.99 9.81 10.32
N SER A 60 9.69 10.05 9.22
CA SER A 60 9.11 9.92 7.89
C SER A 60 10.08 9.18 6.98
N LYS A 61 9.53 8.48 6.01
CA LYS A 61 10.31 7.78 5.00
C LYS A 61 9.65 7.90 3.64
N ALA A 62 10.46 7.81 2.61
CA ALA A 62 9.98 7.89 1.23
C ALA A 62 10.73 6.86 0.39
N GLY A 63 10.09 6.42 -0.68
CA GLY A 63 10.71 5.47 -1.58
C GLY A 63 9.79 5.11 -2.73
N THR A 64 10.03 3.92 -3.28
CA THR A 64 9.27 3.39 -4.41
C THR A 64 8.42 2.21 -3.98
N LEU A 65 7.37 1.93 -4.74
CA LEU A 65 6.50 0.80 -4.48
C LEU A 65 6.33 -0.05 -5.72
N GLN A 66 6.04 -1.33 -5.49
CA GLN A 66 5.74 -2.29 -6.55
C GLN A 66 4.55 -3.13 -6.13
N ILE A 67 3.56 -3.25 -7.02
CA ILE A 67 2.41 -4.11 -6.79
C ILE A 67 2.80 -5.54 -7.06
N LEU A 68 2.60 -6.42 -6.07
CA LEU A 68 2.89 -7.83 -6.15
C LEU A 68 1.59 -8.63 -6.35
N LYS A 69 1.74 -9.93 -6.55
CA LYS A 69 0.61 -10.87 -6.62
C LYS A 69 -0.04 -11.01 -5.24
N ASN A 70 -1.28 -11.52 -5.22
CA ASN A 70 -2.03 -11.82 -3.98
C ASN A 70 -2.31 -10.58 -3.13
N ASN A 71 -2.64 -9.46 -3.78
CA ASN A 71 -3.04 -8.22 -3.09
C ASN A 71 -1.98 -7.72 -2.12
N LYS A 72 -0.72 -7.75 -2.55
CA LYS A 72 0.41 -7.26 -1.76
C LYS A 72 1.17 -6.18 -2.49
N VAL A 73 1.75 -5.27 -1.73
CA VAL A 73 2.58 -4.18 -2.24
C VAL A 73 3.90 -4.19 -1.51
N GLU A 74 4.99 -4.13 -2.25
CA GLU A 74 6.32 -4.00 -1.69
C GLU A 74 6.72 -2.53 -1.66
N LEU A 75 7.08 -2.03 -0.48
CA LEU A 75 7.60 -0.69 -0.28
C LEU A 75 9.11 -0.76 -0.12
N LYS A 76 9.83 -0.07 -0.98
CA LYS A 76 11.29 0.03 -0.90
C LYS A 76 11.66 1.44 -0.42
N THR A 77 12.19 1.53 0.78
CA THR A 77 12.57 2.81 1.37
C THR A 77 13.90 3.30 0.79
N ILE A 78 13.91 4.53 0.31
CA ILE A 78 15.11 5.18 -0.24
C ILE A 78 15.64 6.23 0.73
N LYS A 79 14.75 6.97 1.41
CA LYS A 79 15.12 8.03 2.34
C LYS A 79 14.34 7.90 3.63
N ILE A 80 15.03 8.12 4.76
CA ILE A 80 14.42 8.12 6.08
C ILE A 80 14.78 9.44 6.75
N TYR A 81 13.79 10.11 7.32
CA TYR A 81 13.94 11.32 8.10
C TYR A 81 13.52 11.02 9.53
N SER A 82 14.47 10.94 10.46
CA SER A 82 14.18 10.64 11.85
C SER A 82 14.96 11.59 12.75
N ARG A 83 14.33 12.01 13.86
CA ARG A 83 15.01 12.78 14.90
C ARG A 83 15.95 11.91 15.72
N LYS A 84 15.75 10.58 15.71
CA LYS A 84 16.63 9.64 16.43
C LYS A 84 17.51 8.91 15.41
N LYS A 85 18.83 9.12 15.50
CA LYS A 85 19.80 8.52 14.59
C LYS A 85 19.90 7.01 14.66
N SER A 86 19.30 6.37 15.66
CA SER A 86 19.41 4.93 15.88
C SER A 86 18.27 4.12 15.22
N TYR A 87 17.41 4.75 14.43
CA TYR A 87 16.28 4.05 13.84
C TYR A 87 16.70 3.35 12.55
N GLN A 88 16.83 2.03 12.62
CA GLN A 88 17.07 1.21 11.43
C GLN A 88 15.77 0.52 11.04
N LEU A 89 15.18 0.96 9.94
CA LEU A 89 14.01 0.31 9.36
C LEU A 89 14.45 -0.67 8.29
N PRO A 90 13.72 -1.80 8.13
CA PRO A 90 14.02 -2.69 7.02
C PRO A 90 13.87 -1.94 5.69
N PRO A 91 14.82 -2.13 4.74
CA PRO A 91 14.77 -1.41 3.46
C PRO A 91 13.58 -1.80 2.60
N LYS A 92 13.02 -2.99 2.81
CA LYS A 92 11.85 -3.47 2.10
C LYS A 92 10.78 -3.88 3.09
N GLN A 93 9.54 -3.52 2.80
CA GLN A 93 8.40 -3.88 3.62
C GLN A 93 7.25 -4.29 2.72
N ILE A 94 6.58 -5.40 3.06
CA ILE A 94 5.42 -5.87 2.32
C ILE A 94 4.17 -5.53 3.10
N ILE A 95 3.24 -4.85 2.44
CA ILE A 95 1.94 -4.52 3.01
C ILE A 95 0.85 -5.27 2.25
N SER A 96 -0.29 -5.49 2.91
CA SER A 96 -1.41 -6.21 2.33
C SER A 96 -2.53 -5.25 1.97
N ILE A 97 -3.15 -5.48 0.80
CA ILE A 97 -4.32 -4.72 0.36
C ILE A 97 -5.56 -5.49 0.81
N LEU A 98 -6.34 -4.91 1.73
CA LEU A 98 -7.54 -5.55 2.24
C LEU A 98 -8.76 -5.21 1.37
N SER A 99 -8.80 -4.00 0.84
CA SER A 99 -9.85 -3.53 -0.06
C SER A 99 -9.35 -2.26 -0.76
N ASN A 100 -10.17 -1.66 -1.62
CA ASN A 100 -9.82 -0.41 -2.30
C ASN A 100 -9.53 0.74 -1.33
N ASN A 101 -9.99 0.63 -0.08
CA ASN A 101 -9.91 1.70 0.90
C ASN A 101 -9.11 1.33 2.14
N LYS A 102 -8.55 0.12 2.22
CA LYS A 102 -7.87 -0.36 3.42
C LYS A 102 -6.58 -1.09 3.09
N LEU A 103 -5.53 -0.75 3.81
CA LEU A 103 -4.23 -1.42 3.75
C LEU A 103 -3.87 -1.92 5.13
N LYS A 104 -3.16 -3.04 5.18
CA LYS A 104 -2.65 -3.59 6.44
C LYS A 104 -1.13 -3.52 6.44
N ILE A 105 -0.58 -2.80 7.40
CA ILE A 105 0.86 -2.67 7.62
C ILE A 105 1.17 -3.28 8.98
N GLY A 106 1.83 -4.45 9.00
CA GLY A 106 1.99 -5.21 10.23
C GLY A 106 0.64 -5.60 10.81
N GLU A 107 0.36 -5.21 12.04
CA GLU A 107 -0.93 -5.45 12.69
C GLU A 107 -1.92 -4.29 12.55
N SER A 108 -1.50 -3.20 11.91
CA SER A 108 -2.29 -1.97 11.83
C SER A 108 -3.05 -1.87 10.51
N VAL A 109 -4.32 -1.52 10.58
CA VAL A 109 -5.16 -1.32 9.40
C VAL A 109 -5.25 0.19 9.13
N PHE A 110 -4.78 0.59 7.95
CA PHE A 110 -4.82 1.98 7.49
C PHE A 110 -6.05 2.18 6.60
N ILE A 111 -6.74 3.28 6.81
CA ILE A 111 -7.98 3.59 6.10
C ILE A 111 -7.74 4.76 5.15
N LYS A 112 -8.17 4.59 3.90
CA LYS A 112 -8.02 5.61 2.88
C LYS A 112 -8.91 6.82 3.18
N LYS A 113 -8.33 8.02 3.09
CA LYS A 113 -9.08 9.25 3.23
C LYS A 113 -10.03 9.41 2.05
N MET A 114 -11.32 9.47 2.34
CA MET A 114 -12.37 9.67 1.34
C MET A 114 -12.73 11.15 1.27
N ASN A 115 -12.76 11.68 0.07
CA ASN A 115 -13.19 13.07 -0.16
C ASN A 115 -14.70 13.13 -0.36
#